data_e1e8a59155678982cb3611445a58d468
#
_entry.id   e1e8a59155678982cb3611445a58d468
#
_cell.length_a   1.000
_cell.length_b   1.000
_cell.length_c   1.000
_cell.angle_alpha   90.00
_cell.angle_beta   90.00
_cell.angle_gamma   90.00
#
_symmetry.space_group_name_H-M   'P 1'
#
loop_
_entity.id
_entity.type
_entity.pdbx_description
1 polymer ?
#
loop_
_entity_poly.entity_id
_entity_poly.type
_entity_poly.pdbx_seq_one_letter_code
_entity_poly.pdbx_strand_id
1 'polypeptide(L)'
;MKTILCATDYSDNSISALKLADIFCKKLDADLHIIHVFDISATFISTVSLAYARLEEAAFNSHREKLDAFCWKHLNLKDENKRPVIHVVENSIESDGIMEMAEKIKADLIFVGMTGSNIVKDLFIGSTATTLIEKSPVPVLSVPGDSKVTELRTIVYATAFEEADILAIEKISAFASAFNSKIKLIHVSTKKEYAAEDQMLWFKEMLKEKVTYKNISFEFRQSNDIPDTLKTYLKETDADILAMLEREGNSLITNLWHFDLVKRMKLERLIPLLSCHKNSLVKS
;
A
#
# COMPACT_ATOMS: atom_id res chain seq x y z
N MET A 1 -4.02 11.76 -9.02
CA MET A 1 -3.68 10.33 -9.10
C MET A 1 -4.25 9.81 -10.39
N LYS A 2 -3.39 9.31 -11.29
CA LYS A 2 -3.78 8.90 -12.65
C LYS A 2 -3.38 7.46 -12.98
N THR A 3 -2.38 6.92 -12.30
CA THR A 3 -1.81 5.60 -12.61
C THR A 3 -1.69 4.78 -11.34
N ILE A 4 -2.33 3.62 -11.32
CA ILE A 4 -2.30 2.67 -10.20
C ILE A 4 -1.66 1.37 -10.69
N LEU A 5 -0.64 0.88 -9.97
CA LEU A 5 0.00 -0.40 -10.22
C LEU A 5 -0.49 -1.43 -9.21
N CYS A 6 -1.00 -2.56 -9.66
CA CYS A 6 -1.40 -3.69 -8.82
C CYS A 6 -0.51 -4.89 -9.09
N ALA A 7 0.23 -5.35 -8.07
CA ALA A 7 1.06 -6.54 -8.17
C ALA A 7 0.27 -7.80 -7.82
N THR A 8 0.50 -8.89 -8.55
CA THR A 8 -0.18 -10.17 -8.32
C THR A 8 0.76 -11.37 -8.44
N ASP A 9 0.62 -12.28 -7.47
CA ASP A 9 1.16 -13.64 -7.46
C ASP A 9 0.06 -14.70 -7.71
N TYR A 10 -1.13 -14.24 -8.11
CA TYR A 10 -2.35 -15.03 -8.31
C TYR A 10 -2.96 -15.60 -7.02
N SER A 11 -2.46 -15.27 -5.84
CA SER A 11 -3.04 -15.69 -4.55
C SER A 11 -4.37 -14.99 -4.25
N ASP A 12 -5.13 -15.52 -3.28
CA ASP A 12 -6.37 -14.90 -2.81
C ASP A 12 -6.14 -13.48 -2.25
N ASN A 13 -4.97 -13.24 -1.65
CA ASN A 13 -4.59 -11.91 -1.17
C ASN A 13 -4.41 -10.93 -2.32
N SER A 14 -3.77 -11.35 -3.41
CA SER A 14 -3.60 -10.51 -4.59
C SER A 14 -4.92 -10.27 -5.33
N ILE A 15 -5.90 -11.20 -5.25
CA ILE A 15 -7.25 -10.98 -5.78
C ILE A 15 -7.96 -9.86 -5.02
N SER A 16 -7.83 -9.81 -3.69
CA SER A 16 -8.41 -8.74 -2.88
C SER A 16 -7.78 -7.39 -3.18
N ALA A 17 -6.46 -7.36 -3.36
CA ALA A 17 -5.73 -6.17 -3.77
C ALA A 17 -6.19 -5.67 -5.16
N LEU A 18 -6.33 -6.59 -6.13
CA LEU A 18 -6.80 -6.28 -7.48
C LEU A 18 -8.21 -5.68 -7.49
N LYS A 19 -9.14 -6.26 -6.73
CA LYS A 19 -10.51 -5.75 -6.63
C LYS A 19 -10.56 -4.36 -6.02
N LEU A 20 -9.76 -4.10 -4.98
CA LEU A 20 -9.69 -2.79 -4.35
C LEU A 20 -9.03 -1.76 -5.27
N ALA A 21 -7.97 -2.14 -6.01
CA ALA A 21 -7.34 -1.29 -7.02
C ALA A 21 -8.32 -0.89 -8.13
N ASP A 22 -9.14 -1.82 -8.61
CA ASP A 22 -10.19 -1.55 -9.61
C ASP A 22 -11.24 -0.55 -9.09
N ILE A 23 -11.65 -0.68 -7.82
CA ILE A 23 -12.54 0.30 -7.18
C ILE A 23 -11.90 1.69 -7.13
N PHE A 24 -10.62 1.78 -6.78
CA PHE A 24 -9.88 3.05 -6.77
C PHE A 24 -9.78 3.64 -8.16
N CYS A 25 -9.41 2.85 -9.18
CA CYS A 25 -9.33 3.30 -10.57
C CYS A 25 -10.66 3.86 -11.07
N LYS A 26 -11.76 3.18 -10.81
CA LYS A 26 -13.11 3.64 -11.20
C LYS A 26 -13.52 4.95 -10.52
N LYS A 27 -13.17 5.13 -9.25
CA LYS A 27 -13.49 6.35 -8.49
C LYS A 27 -12.62 7.54 -8.85
N LEU A 28 -11.36 7.29 -9.19
CA LEU A 28 -10.37 8.33 -9.49
C LEU A 28 -10.24 8.64 -10.97
N ASP A 29 -10.93 7.89 -11.83
CA ASP A 29 -10.74 7.87 -13.28
C ASP A 29 -9.25 7.70 -13.64
N ALA A 30 -8.64 6.67 -13.03
CA ALA A 30 -7.23 6.35 -13.13
C ALA A 30 -7.01 5.08 -13.96
N ASP A 31 -5.85 4.99 -14.61
CA ASP A 31 -5.43 3.82 -15.35
C ASP A 31 -4.96 2.71 -14.40
N LEU A 32 -5.46 1.49 -14.62
CA LEU A 32 -5.05 0.29 -13.90
C LEU A 32 -3.97 -0.44 -14.66
N HIS A 33 -2.79 -0.55 -14.06
CA HIS A 33 -1.70 -1.39 -14.53
C HIS A 33 -1.58 -2.60 -13.60
N ILE A 34 -1.44 -3.80 -14.15
CA ILE A 34 -1.30 -5.03 -13.39
C ILE A 34 0.04 -5.67 -13.73
N ILE A 35 0.82 -6.00 -12.71
CA ILE A 35 2.13 -6.62 -12.89
C ILE A 35 2.19 -8.00 -12.25
N HIS A 36 2.78 -8.93 -12.98
CA HIS A 36 3.28 -10.19 -12.46
C HIS A 36 4.78 -10.27 -12.72
N VAL A 37 5.55 -10.51 -11.65
CA VAL A 37 6.99 -10.72 -11.72
C VAL A 37 7.26 -12.22 -11.60
N PHE A 38 8.14 -12.74 -12.44
CA PHE A 38 8.54 -14.13 -12.41
C PHE A 38 10.05 -14.25 -12.56
N ASP A 39 10.61 -15.34 -12.10
CA ASP A 39 12.03 -15.65 -12.22
C ASP A 39 12.22 -16.85 -13.14
N ILE A 40 13.08 -16.71 -14.16
CA ILE A 40 13.56 -17.84 -14.96
C ILE A 40 14.77 -18.42 -14.23
N SER A 41 14.52 -19.40 -13.37
CA SER A 41 15.59 -20.06 -12.62
C SER A 41 16.75 -20.49 -13.55
N ALA A 42 17.89 -19.87 -13.35
CA ALA A 42 19.13 -20.04 -14.13
C ALA A 42 19.75 -21.45 -14.07
N THR A 43 19.07 -22.44 -13.49
CA THR A 43 19.56 -23.79 -13.28
C THR A 43 19.86 -24.55 -14.59
N PHE A 44 19.47 -24.01 -15.73
CA PHE A 44 19.67 -24.60 -17.06
C PHE A 44 20.42 -23.71 -18.05
N ILE A 45 21.09 -22.65 -17.63
CA ILE A 45 21.85 -21.77 -18.51
C ILE A 45 23.23 -22.37 -18.74
N SER A 46 23.29 -23.37 -19.59
CA SER A 46 24.49 -23.75 -20.27
C SER A 46 24.34 -23.41 -21.77
N THR A 47 24.76 -22.21 -22.13
CA THR A 47 25.48 -21.89 -23.39
C THR A 47 24.83 -22.11 -24.76
N VAL A 48 23.53 -22.01 -24.98
CA VAL A 48 23.04 -21.90 -26.37
C VAL A 48 21.99 -20.80 -26.48
N SER A 49 22.40 -19.66 -26.96
CA SER A 49 21.64 -18.41 -27.03
C SER A 49 20.26 -18.50 -27.71
N LEU A 50 20.07 -19.32 -28.70
CA LEU A 50 18.79 -19.48 -29.41
C LEU A 50 17.76 -20.32 -28.66
N ALA A 51 18.20 -21.36 -27.94
CA ALA A 51 17.26 -22.16 -27.12
C ALA A 51 16.80 -21.41 -25.91
N TYR A 52 17.65 -20.60 -25.29
CA TYR A 52 17.29 -19.72 -24.18
C TYR A 52 16.28 -18.66 -24.61
N ALA A 53 16.53 -17.95 -25.71
CA ALA A 53 15.60 -16.93 -26.21
C ALA A 53 14.18 -17.47 -26.51
N ARG A 54 14.10 -18.70 -27.03
CA ARG A 54 12.80 -19.36 -27.25
C ARG A 54 12.09 -19.76 -25.97
N LEU A 55 12.84 -20.21 -24.96
CA LEU A 55 12.30 -20.55 -23.65
C LEU A 55 11.81 -19.31 -22.93
N GLU A 56 12.57 -18.24 -23.00
CA GLU A 56 12.21 -16.94 -22.46
C GLU A 56 10.93 -16.41 -23.10
N GLU A 57 10.85 -16.36 -24.42
CA GLU A 57 9.67 -15.94 -25.17
C GLU A 57 8.43 -16.80 -24.82
N ALA A 58 8.60 -18.10 -24.73
CA ALA A 58 7.52 -19.02 -24.35
C ALA A 58 7.05 -18.78 -22.90
N ALA A 59 7.99 -18.51 -21.98
CA ALA A 59 7.67 -18.18 -20.59
C ALA A 59 6.88 -16.86 -20.50
N PHE A 60 7.36 -15.80 -21.17
CA PHE A 60 6.65 -14.52 -21.22
C PHE A 60 5.22 -14.67 -21.77
N ASN A 61 5.05 -15.41 -22.88
CA ASN A 61 3.74 -15.63 -23.48
C ASN A 61 2.81 -16.40 -22.52
N SER A 62 3.31 -17.46 -21.88
CA SER A 62 2.55 -18.23 -20.91
C SER A 62 2.10 -17.40 -19.71
N HIS A 63 3.01 -16.60 -19.13
CA HIS A 63 2.68 -15.72 -18.03
C HIS A 63 1.72 -14.60 -18.43
N ARG A 64 1.84 -14.09 -19.67
CA ARG A 64 0.93 -13.07 -20.21
C ARG A 64 -0.48 -13.61 -20.38
N GLU A 65 -0.64 -14.80 -20.97
CA GLU A 65 -1.94 -15.46 -21.10
C GLU A 65 -2.58 -15.75 -19.73
N LYS A 66 -1.79 -16.22 -18.78
CA LYS A 66 -2.24 -16.47 -17.41
C LYS A 66 -2.70 -15.19 -16.72
N LEU A 67 -1.95 -14.09 -16.89
CA LEU A 67 -2.27 -12.79 -16.29
C LEU A 67 -3.54 -12.20 -16.92
N ASP A 68 -3.70 -12.31 -18.23
CA ASP A 68 -4.89 -11.86 -18.93
C ASP A 68 -6.13 -12.66 -18.46
N ALA A 69 -6.04 -13.98 -18.41
CA ALA A 69 -7.11 -14.85 -17.90
C ALA A 69 -7.47 -14.54 -16.44
N PHE A 70 -6.47 -14.22 -15.60
CA PHE A 70 -6.67 -13.81 -14.22
C PHE A 70 -7.47 -12.51 -14.14
N CYS A 71 -7.11 -11.51 -14.95
CA CYS A 71 -7.83 -10.24 -15.02
C CYS A 71 -9.28 -10.43 -15.46
N TRP A 72 -9.51 -11.20 -16.52
CA TRP A 72 -10.85 -11.54 -16.99
C TRP A 72 -11.71 -12.23 -15.94
N LYS A 73 -11.12 -13.13 -15.16
CA LYS A 73 -11.83 -13.88 -14.12
C LYS A 73 -12.24 -13.02 -12.94
N HIS A 74 -11.42 -12.03 -12.55
CA HIS A 74 -11.57 -11.32 -11.28
C HIS A 74 -12.04 -9.87 -11.42
N LEU A 75 -11.96 -9.29 -12.62
CA LEU A 75 -12.44 -7.96 -12.93
C LEU A 75 -13.70 -8.00 -13.80
N ASN A 76 -14.60 -7.06 -13.60
CA ASN A 76 -15.78 -6.91 -14.45
C ASN A 76 -15.43 -6.04 -15.68
N LEU A 77 -14.78 -6.64 -16.67
CA LEU A 77 -14.27 -5.98 -17.88
C LEU A 77 -15.34 -5.81 -18.97
N LYS A 78 -16.49 -5.21 -18.61
CA LYS A 78 -17.58 -4.96 -19.59
C LYS A 78 -17.23 -3.84 -20.56
N ASP A 79 -16.37 -2.92 -20.20
CA ASP A 79 -15.95 -1.78 -21.00
C ASP A 79 -14.56 -2.05 -21.60
N GLU A 80 -14.49 -2.25 -22.90
CA GLU A 80 -13.24 -2.49 -23.62
C GLU A 80 -12.25 -1.33 -23.52
N ASN A 81 -12.74 -0.09 -23.36
CA ASN A 81 -11.91 1.11 -23.25
C ASN A 81 -11.24 1.26 -21.85
N LYS A 82 -11.65 0.48 -20.87
CA LYS A 82 -11.11 0.50 -19.50
C LYS A 82 -10.42 -0.81 -19.13
N ARG A 83 -9.83 -1.50 -20.10
CA ARG A 83 -9.04 -2.70 -19.82
C ARG A 83 -7.75 -2.33 -19.10
N PRO A 84 -7.32 -3.11 -18.09
CA PRO A 84 -6.05 -2.89 -17.44
C PRO A 84 -4.90 -3.13 -18.41
N VAL A 85 -3.82 -2.37 -18.24
CA VAL A 85 -2.55 -2.63 -18.93
C VAL A 85 -1.81 -3.71 -18.16
N ILE A 86 -1.51 -4.84 -18.80
CA ILE A 86 -0.83 -5.96 -18.17
C ILE A 86 0.68 -5.92 -18.43
N HIS A 87 1.47 -6.20 -17.41
CA HIS A 87 2.91 -6.26 -17.44
C HIS A 87 3.39 -7.61 -16.91
N VAL A 88 4.22 -8.28 -17.66
CA VAL A 88 4.96 -9.46 -17.24
C VAL A 88 6.43 -9.10 -17.22
N VAL A 89 7.08 -9.29 -16.09
CA VAL A 89 8.46 -8.86 -15.87
C VAL A 89 9.28 -10.03 -15.34
N GLU A 90 10.42 -10.25 -15.92
CA GLU A 90 11.43 -11.16 -15.37
C GLU A 90 12.30 -10.39 -14.37
N ASN A 91 12.33 -10.85 -13.14
CA ASN A 91 13.24 -10.37 -12.12
C ASN A 91 13.38 -11.42 -11.01
N SER A 92 14.59 -11.70 -10.57
CA SER A 92 14.86 -12.64 -9.47
C SER A 92 14.37 -12.13 -8.11
N ILE A 93 14.11 -10.82 -7.99
CA ILE A 93 13.57 -10.18 -6.79
C ILE A 93 12.27 -9.49 -7.16
N GLU A 94 11.14 -10.08 -6.74
CA GLU A 94 9.80 -9.60 -7.10
C GLU A 94 9.59 -8.12 -6.75
N SER A 95 10.01 -7.69 -5.56
CA SER A 95 9.87 -6.30 -5.12
C SER A 95 10.62 -5.31 -6.00
N ASP A 96 11.80 -5.68 -6.51
CA ASP A 96 12.60 -4.82 -7.37
C ASP A 96 11.92 -4.64 -8.72
N GLY A 97 11.44 -5.74 -9.33
CA GLY A 97 10.67 -5.69 -10.58
C GLY A 97 9.41 -4.82 -10.47
N ILE A 98 8.72 -4.87 -9.31
CA ILE A 98 7.54 -4.03 -9.04
C ILE A 98 7.94 -2.56 -8.92
N MET A 99 9.01 -2.24 -8.17
CA MET A 99 9.48 -0.85 -7.98
C MET A 99 9.96 -0.22 -9.29
N GLU A 100 10.75 -0.95 -10.07
CA GLU A 100 11.22 -0.52 -11.40
C GLU A 100 10.04 -0.22 -12.34
N MET A 101 9.02 -1.09 -12.35
CA MET A 101 7.83 -0.84 -13.16
C MET A 101 7.04 0.36 -12.65
N ALA A 102 6.90 0.53 -11.34
CA ALA A 102 6.21 1.68 -10.76
C ALA A 102 6.88 3.01 -11.17
N GLU A 103 8.22 3.07 -11.17
CA GLU A 103 8.96 4.24 -11.64
C GLU A 103 8.78 4.45 -13.16
N LYS A 104 8.88 3.38 -13.95
CA LYS A 104 8.74 3.43 -15.41
C LYS A 104 7.41 3.99 -15.87
N ILE A 105 6.30 3.58 -15.24
CA ILE A 105 4.95 4.05 -15.57
C ILE A 105 4.55 5.29 -14.79
N LYS A 106 5.39 5.79 -13.90
CA LYS A 106 5.10 6.89 -12.96
C LYS A 106 3.84 6.62 -12.15
N ALA A 107 3.77 5.44 -11.53
CA ALA A 107 2.65 5.07 -10.70
C ALA A 107 2.48 6.04 -9.52
N ASP A 108 1.25 6.37 -9.20
CA ASP A 108 0.91 7.19 -8.03
C ASP A 108 0.71 6.35 -6.77
N LEU A 109 0.36 5.07 -6.93
CA LEU A 109 0.04 4.16 -5.84
C LEU A 109 0.27 2.71 -6.29
N ILE A 110 0.88 1.90 -5.42
CA ILE A 110 1.04 0.46 -5.61
C ILE A 110 0.04 -0.28 -4.71
N PHE A 111 -0.66 -1.26 -5.28
CA PHE A 111 -1.46 -2.23 -4.55
C PHE A 111 -0.75 -3.58 -4.52
N VAL A 112 -0.72 -4.22 -3.35
CA VAL A 112 -0.12 -5.54 -3.16
C VAL A 112 -0.93 -6.35 -2.15
N GLY A 113 -1.00 -7.68 -2.32
CA GLY A 113 -1.54 -8.56 -1.30
C GLY A 113 -0.67 -8.53 -0.04
N MET A 114 -1.28 -8.51 1.15
CA MET A 114 -0.54 -8.41 2.41
C MET A 114 0.28 -9.69 2.69
N THR A 115 -0.20 -10.87 2.29
CA THR A 115 0.51 -12.15 2.41
C THR A 115 0.46 -12.88 1.08
N GLY A 116 1.51 -13.62 0.73
CA GLY A 116 1.56 -14.43 -0.49
C GLY A 116 0.97 -15.84 -0.31
N SER A 117 1.04 -16.65 -1.38
CA SER A 117 0.42 -17.98 -1.50
C SER A 117 0.94 -19.05 -0.52
N ASN A 118 2.08 -18.82 0.14
CA ASN A 118 2.82 -19.87 0.85
C ASN A 118 2.83 -19.75 2.38
N ILE A 119 2.06 -18.85 2.99
CA ILE A 119 2.15 -18.61 4.44
C ILE A 119 0.88 -19.04 5.17
N VAL A 120 1.07 -19.96 6.11
CA VAL A 120 0.06 -20.52 7.00
C VAL A 120 -0.44 -19.45 7.99
N LYS A 121 -1.75 -19.26 8.02
CA LYS A 121 -2.66 -18.72 9.07
C LYS A 121 -2.22 -17.71 10.13
N ASP A 122 -0.97 -17.31 10.25
CA ASP A 122 -0.54 -16.30 11.21
C ASP A 122 -0.29 -14.96 10.53
N LEU A 123 -0.69 -13.90 11.19
CA LEU A 123 -0.65 -12.47 10.87
C LEU A 123 0.70 -11.94 10.31
N PHE A 124 1.19 -12.49 9.20
CA PHE A 124 2.45 -12.08 8.60
C PHE A 124 2.21 -11.31 7.30
N ILE A 125 2.87 -10.16 7.19
CA ILE A 125 3.03 -9.48 5.90
C ILE A 125 4.12 -10.24 5.13
N GLY A 126 3.86 -10.55 3.86
CA GLY A 126 4.83 -11.26 3.01
C GLY A 126 6.09 -10.45 2.74
N SER A 127 7.17 -11.13 2.38
CA SER A 127 8.48 -10.49 2.13
C SER A 127 8.40 -9.39 1.07
N THR A 128 7.70 -9.62 -0.04
CA THR A 128 7.51 -8.65 -1.11
C THR A 128 6.78 -7.41 -0.62
N ALA A 129 5.64 -7.58 0.09
CA ALA A 129 4.90 -6.45 0.65
C ALA A 129 5.73 -5.68 1.68
N THR A 130 6.50 -6.39 2.54
CA THR A 130 7.43 -5.78 3.50
C THR A 130 8.45 -4.91 2.81
N THR A 131 9.15 -5.46 1.81
CA THR A 131 10.19 -4.72 1.08
C THR A 131 9.60 -3.50 0.36
N LEU A 132 8.40 -3.63 -0.23
CA LEU A 132 7.72 -2.50 -0.85
C LEU A 132 7.36 -1.41 0.16
N ILE A 133 6.84 -1.77 1.34
CA ILE A 133 6.55 -0.82 2.42
C ILE A 133 7.82 -0.05 2.82
N GLU A 134 8.94 -0.75 2.98
CA GLU A 134 10.20 -0.17 3.45
C GLU A 134 10.95 0.65 2.40
N LYS A 135 10.83 0.31 1.11
CA LYS A 135 11.75 0.83 0.09
C LYS A 135 11.07 1.49 -1.11
N SER A 136 9.75 1.35 -1.26
CA SER A 136 9.07 1.84 -2.45
C SER A 136 9.18 3.36 -2.59
N PRO A 137 9.53 3.86 -3.80
CA PRO A 137 9.50 5.29 -4.11
C PRO A 137 8.07 5.83 -4.26
N VAL A 138 7.07 4.95 -4.17
CA VAL A 138 5.64 5.24 -4.37
C VAL A 138 4.87 4.72 -3.16
N PRO A 139 3.80 5.40 -2.69
CA PRO A 139 2.94 4.86 -1.65
C PRO A 139 2.45 3.44 -1.96
N VAL A 140 2.36 2.60 -0.92
CA VAL A 140 1.97 1.19 -1.04
C VAL A 140 0.74 0.91 -0.21
N LEU A 141 -0.31 0.37 -0.82
CA LEU A 141 -1.49 -0.13 -0.13
C LEU A 141 -1.44 -1.67 -0.09
N SER A 142 -1.11 -2.19 1.08
CA SER A 142 -1.10 -3.64 1.34
C SER A 142 -2.50 -4.09 1.76
N VAL A 143 -3.05 -5.08 1.06
CA VAL A 143 -4.45 -5.49 1.21
C VAL A 143 -4.54 -6.93 1.73
N PRO A 144 -5.24 -7.18 2.85
CA PRO A 144 -5.49 -8.53 3.35
C PRO A 144 -6.37 -9.34 2.40
N GLY A 145 -6.16 -10.65 2.34
CA GLY A 145 -6.92 -11.53 1.46
C GLY A 145 -8.42 -11.64 1.78
N ASP A 146 -8.78 -11.42 3.01
CA ASP A 146 -10.17 -11.40 3.49
C ASP A 146 -10.78 -9.99 3.53
N SER A 147 -10.12 -9.01 2.92
CA SER A 147 -10.59 -7.62 2.86
C SER A 147 -11.97 -7.54 2.19
N LYS A 148 -12.91 -6.91 2.88
CA LYS A 148 -14.27 -6.64 2.40
C LYS A 148 -14.51 -5.16 2.10
N VAL A 149 -13.44 -4.39 1.97
CA VAL A 149 -13.53 -2.96 1.67
C VAL A 149 -14.03 -2.79 0.23
N THR A 150 -15.25 -2.30 0.10
CA THR A 150 -15.88 -1.93 -1.18
C THR A 150 -16.15 -0.44 -1.28
N GLU A 151 -16.13 0.25 -0.15
CA GLU A 151 -16.27 1.69 0.00
C GLU A 151 -15.21 2.19 0.96
N LEU A 152 -14.68 3.36 0.72
CA LEU A 152 -13.72 4.00 1.61
C LEU A 152 -14.40 5.14 2.36
N ARG A 153 -14.87 4.87 3.58
CA ARG A 153 -15.58 5.84 4.43
C ARG A 153 -14.66 6.50 5.45
N THR A 154 -13.78 5.71 6.06
CA THR A 154 -12.92 6.17 7.15
C THR A 154 -11.48 5.73 6.92
N ILE A 155 -10.59 6.72 6.81
CA ILE A 155 -9.15 6.53 6.79
C ILE A 155 -8.61 7.00 8.15
N VAL A 156 -7.98 6.10 8.89
CA VAL A 156 -7.24 6.48 10.10
C VAL A 156 -5.79 6.68 9.72
N TYR A 157 -5.24 7.85 10.01
CA TYR A 157 -3.82 8.16 9.83
C TYR A 157 -3.13 8.29 11.17
N ALA A 158 -2.16 7.40 11.44
CA ALA A 158 -1.32 7.48 12.63
C ALA A 158 -0.17 8.48 12.38
N THR A 159 -0.19 9.60 13.09
CA THR A 159 0.76 10.71 12.93
C THR A 159 1.71 10.84 14.12
N ALA A 160 2.94 11.30 13.87
CA ALA A 160 3.84 11.78 14.91
C ALA A 160 3.99 13.31 14.88
N PHE A 161 3.11 14.01 14.16
CA PHE A 161 3.13 15.46 13.99
C PHE A 161 4.40 15.99 13.30
N GLU A 162 4.95 15.22 12.36
CA GLU A 162 6.09 15.65 11.55
C GLU A 162 5.64 16.36 10.26
N GLU A 163 6.49 17.20 9.70
CA GLU A 163 6.21 17.88 8.43
C GLU A 163 5.93 16.89 7.28
N ALA A 164 6.64 15.77 7.25
CA ALA A 164 6.44 14.73 6.26
C ALA A 164 5.04 14.06 6.34
N ASP A 165 4.43 14.02 7.54
CA ASP A 165 3.05 13.56 7.69
C ASP A 165 2.06 14.45 6.93
N ILE A 166 2.33 15.76 6.84
CA ILE A 166 1.48 16.72 6.11
C ILE A 166 1.47 16.38 4.61
N LEU A 167 2.64 16.09 4.03
CA LEU A 167 2.77 15.69 2.63
C LEU A 167 2.05 14.36 2.35
N ALA A 168 2.15 13.40 3.28
CA ALA A 168 1.43 12.13 3.17
C ALA A 168 -0.08 12.36 3.21
N ILE A 169 -0.57 13.19 4.13
CA ILE A 169 -2.00 13.51 4.27
C ILE A 169 -2.50 14.26 3.03
N GLU A 170 -1.71 15.13 2.43
CA GLU A 170 -2.05 15.80 1.17
C GLU A 170 -2.29 14.78 0.05
N LYS A 171 -1.37 13.82 -0.15
CA LYS A 171 -1.55 12.72 -1.12
C LYS A 171 -2.78 11.87 -0.83
N ILE A 172 -3.01 11.53 0.44
CA ILE A 172 -4.19 10.78 0.89
C ILE A 172 -5.48 11.56 0.60
N SER A 173 -5.46 12.87 0.80
CA SER A 173 -6.61 13.75 0.58
C SER A 173 -7.09 13.74 -0.87
N ALA A 174 -6.19 13.49 -1.83
CA ALA A 174 -6.54 13.41 -3.25
C ALA A 174 -7.54 12.28 -3.54
N PHE A 175 -7.33 11.09 -2.97
CA PHE A 175 -8.30 10.00 -3.14
C PHE A 175 -9.41 10.02 -2.08
N ALA A 176 -9.14 10.48 -0.86
CA ALA A 176 -10.18 10.66 0.16
C ALA A 176 -11.32 11.56 -0.34
N SER A 177 -10.99 12.60 -1.10
CA SER A 177 -11.97 13.48 -1.72
C SER A 177 -12.87 12.74 -2.72
N ALA A 178 -12.31 11.89 -3.59
CA ALA A 178 -13.09 11.13 -4.56
C ALA A 178 -14.05 10.13 -3.92
N PHE A 179 -13.68 9.58 -2.77
CA PHE A 179 -14.53 8.68 -1.99
C PHE A 179 -15.43 9.40 -0.96
N ASN A 180 -15.24 10.70 -0.77
CA ASN A 180 -15.86 11.48 0.32
C ASN A 180 -15.56 10.89 1.71
N SER A 181 -14.35 10.38 1.92
CA SER A 181 -13.92 9.70 3.13
C SER A 181 -13.65 10.69 4.26
N LYS A 182 -13.82 10.24 5.52
CA LYS A 182 -13.28 10.96 6.68
C LYS A 182 -11.82 10.56 6.89
N ILE A 183 -10.94 11.53 7.05
CA ILE A 183 -9.56 11.30 7.51
C ILE A 183 -9.54 11.58 9.01
N LYS A 184 -9.21 10.57 9.81
CA LYS A 184 -9.07 10.68 11.26
C LYS A 184 -7.60 10.57 11.62
N LEU A 185 -7.00 11.70 12.01
CA LEU A 185 -5.61 11.74 12.45
C LEU A 185 -5.56 11.35 13.92
N ILE A 186 -4.76 10.34 14.25
CA ILE A 186 -4.52 9.96 15.64
C ILE A 186 -3.04 10.08 15.98
N HIS A 187 -2.76 10.73 17.09
CA HIS A 187 -1.46 10.68 17.75
C HIS A 187 -1.60 10.01 19.11
N VAL A 188 -0.77 9.00 19.35
CA VAL A 188 -0.69 8.33 20.66
C VAL A 188 0.62 8.72 21.31
N SER A 189 0.53 9.59 22.34
CA SER A 189 1.67 10.06 23.11
C SER A 189 1.95 9.18 24.32
N THR A 190 3.22 8.97 24.62
CA THR A 190 3.63 8.37 25.90
C THR A 190 3.70 9.44 26.98
N LYS A 191 3.61 9.07 28.25
CA LYS A 191 3.74 10.01 29.38
C LYS A 191 5.07 10.78 29.44
N LYS A 192 6.05 10.39 28.60
CA LYS A 192 7.38 11.00 28.54
C LYS A 192 7.52 12.08 27.48
N GLU A 193 6.53 12.27 26.64
CA GLU A 193 6.58 13.30 25.59
C GLU A 193 6.16 14.65 26.18
N TYR A 194 7.15 15.55 26.28
CA TYR A 194 6.91 16.95 26.61
C TYR A 194 6.52 17.71 25.32
N ALA A 195 5.57 18.64 25.43
CA ALA A 195 5.13 19.52 24.33
C ALA A 195 4.30 18.86 23.21
N ALA A 196 3.68 17.71 23.43
CA ALA A 196 2.82 17.08 22.43
C ALA A 196 1.60 17.96 22.03
N GLU A 197 1.09 18.77 22.96
CA GLU A 197 -0.01 19.71 22.68
C GLU A 197 0.42 20.85 21.79
N ASP A 198 1.61 21.43 22.01
CA ASP A 198 2.18 22.50 21.20
C ASP A 198 2.51 22.00 19.79
N GLN A 199 3.05 20.78 19.68
CA GLN A 199 3.30 20.13 18.39
C GLN A 199 2.00 19.88 17.62
N MET A 200 0.95 19.46 18.33
CA MET A 200 -0.37 19.29 17.72
C MET A 200 -0.95 20.61 17.21
N LEU A 201 -0.79 21.70 17.92
CA LEU A 201 -1.28 23.02 17.49
C LEU A 201 -0.53 23.47 16.24
N TRP A 202 0.79 23.43 16.26
CA TRP A 202 1.62 23.72 15.09
C TRP A 202 1.22 22.86 13.88
N PHE A 203 1.08 21.55 14.08
CA PHE A 203 0.72 20.63 13.02
C PHE A 203 -0.68 20.93 12.42
N LYS A 204 -1.65 21.30 13.25
CA LYS A 204 -2.98 21.70 12.79
C LYS A 204 -2.94 22.97 11.93
N GLU A 205 -2.12 23.94 12.30
CA GLU A 205 -1.95 25.18 11.54
C GLU A 205 -1.32 24.89 10.18
N MET A 206 -0.20 24.17 10.16
CA MET A 206 0.47 23.77 8.92
C MET A 206 -0.43 22.94 8.00
N LEU A 207 -1.22 22.02 8.58
CA LEU A 207 -2.14 21.21 7.80
C LEU A 207 -3.23 22.06 7.14
N LYS A 208 -3.78 23.07 7.84
CA LYS A 208 -4.78 23.99 7.29
C LYS A 208 -4.27 24.79 6.11
N GLU A 209 -2.98 25.15 6.12
CA GLU A 209 -2.35 25.89 5.02
C GLU A 209 -2.09 25.03 3.80
N LYS A 210 -1.61 23.79 4.00
CA LYS A 210 -1.16 22.92 2.91
C LYS A 210 -2.25 22.00 2.37
N VAL A 211 -3.23 21.61 3.19
CA VAL A 211 -4.26 20.62 2.80
C VAL A 211 -5.63 21.29 2.65
N THR A 212 -6.16 21.27 1.43
CA THR A 212 -7.47 21.87 1.13
C THR A 212 -8.64 21.03 1.57
N TYR A 213 -8.45 19.72 1.74
CA TYR A 213 -9.49 18.79 2.17
C TYR A 213 -9.94 19.07 3.59
N LYS A 214 -11.27 19.19 3.83
CA LYS A 214 -11.80 19.68 5.12
C LYS A 214 -12.36 18.57 6.01
N ASN A 215 -12.63 17.38 5.46
CA ASN A 215 -13.20 16.28 6.25
C ASN A 215 -12.11 15.54 7.03
N ILE A 216 -11.37 16.30 7.85
CA ILE A 216 -10.25 15.83 8.68
C ILE A 216 -10.59 16.11 10.15
N SER A 217 -10.40 15.11 11.00
CA SER A 217 -10.54 15.23 12.46
C SER A 217 -9.26 14.77 13.15
N PHE A 218 -9.04 15.27 14.36
CA PHE A 218 -7.85 15.01 15.17
C PHE A 218 -8.24 14.30 16.45
N GLU A 219 -7.49 13.29 16.80
CA GLU A 219 -7.57 12.57 18.06
C GLU A 219 -6.21 12.53 18.73
N PHE A 220 -6.18 12.80 20.02
CA PHE A 220 -4.98 12.70 20.84
C PHE A 220 -5.27 11.73 21.97
N ARG A 221 -4.42 10.74 22.15
CA ARG A 221 -4.51 9.77 23.23
C ARG A 221 -3.18 9.63 23.95
N GLN A 222 -3.24 9.55 25.27
CA GLN A 222 -2.07 9.28 26.11
C GLN A 222 -2.09 7.82 26.56
N SER A 223 -1.06 7.06 26.18
CA SER A 223 -0.95 5.65 26.53
C SER A 223 0.48 5.16 26.47
N ASN A 224 0.83 4.22 27.35
CA ASN A 224 2.11 3.51 27.29
C ASN A 224 2.06 2.28 26.36
N ASP A 225 0.87 1.90 25.88
CA ASP A 225 0.65 0.84 24.89
C ASP A 225 0.05 1.42 23.62
N ILE A 226 0.95 1.89 22.72
CA ILE A 226 0.58 2.48 21.44
C ILE A 226 -0.16 1.47 20.55
N PRO A 227 0.30 0.21 20.39
CA PRO A 227 -0.37 -0.79 19.58
C PRO A 227 -1.81 -1.04 19.98
N ASP A 228 -2.07 -1.28 21.26
CA ASP A 228 -3.42 -1.58 21.75
C ASP A 228 -4.35 -0.36 21.67
N THR A 229 -3.82 0.82 21.93
CA THR A 229 -4.57 2.08 21.80
C THR A 229 -4.97 2.33 20.35
N LEU A 230 -4.06 2.13 19.40
CA LEU A 230 -4.35 2.28 17.98
C LEU A 230 -5.35 1.22 17.50
N LYS A 231 -5.18 -0.04 17.90
CA LYS A 231 -6.13 -1.12 17.63
C LYS A 231 -7.55 -0.78 18.11
N THR A 232 -7.65 -0.28 19.33
CA THR A 232 -8.93 0.14 19.92
C THR A 232 -9.56 1.26 19.10
N TYR A 233 -8.78 2.26 18.73
CA TYR A 233 -9.26 3.39 17.92
C TYR A 233 -9.72 2.98 16.52
N LEU A 234 -9.02 2.05 15.86
CA LEU A 234 -9.44 1.51 14.57
C LEU A 234 -10.82 0.82 14.66
N LYS A 235 -11.08 0.08 15.74
CA LYS A 235 -12.39 -0.55 16.00
C LYS A 235 -13.46 0.49 16.29
N GLU A 236 -13.20 1.44 17.16
CA GLU A 236 -14.15 2.52 17.53
C GLU A 236 -14.57 3.37 16.34
N THR A 237 -13.68 3.52 15.36
CA THR A 237 -13.91 4.37 14.19
C THR A 237 -14.41 3.61 12.97
N ASP A 238 -14.54 2.29 13.05
CA ASP A 238 -14.83 1.39 11.93
C ASP A 238 -13.94 1.73 10.71
N ALA A 239 -12.62 1.74 10.95
CA ALA A 239 -11.66 2.17 9.97
C ALA A 239 -11.59 1.22 8.78
N ASP A 240 -11.64 1.74 7.55
CA ASP A 240 -11.49 0.98 6.32
C ASP A 240 -10.01 0.81 5.94
N ILE A 241 -9.19 1.82 6.23
CA ILE A 241 -7.74 1.84 5.96
C ILE A 241 -7.01 2.43 7.17
N LEU A 242 -5.89 1.81 7.56
CA LEU A 242 -4.87 2.44 8.39
C LEU A 242 -3.78 3.01 7.48
N ALA A 243 -3.46 4.28 7.64
CA ALA A 243 -2.39 4.95 6.91
C ALA A 243 -1.32 5.46 7.86
N MET A 244 -0.07 5.42 7.43
CA MET A 244 1.06 5.95 8.21
C MET A 244 2.28 6.24 7.32
N LEU A 245 3.20 7.04 7.86
CA LEU A 245 4.46 7.36 7.22
C LEU A 245 5.54 6.36 7.63
N GLU A 246 6.24 5.76 6.65
CA GLU A 246 7.45 4.97 6.89
C GLU A 246 8.64 5.89 7.15
N ARG A 247 9.44 5.54 8.14
CA ARG A 247 10.56 6.36 8.61
C ARG A 247 11.85 5.55 8.61
N GLU A 248 12.85 6.05 7.90
CA GLU A 248 14.21 5.52 7.98
C GLU A 248 14.87 5.94 9.29
N GLY A 249 15.52 5.02 9.98
CA GLY A 249 16.47 5.33 11.05
C GLY A 249 16.32 4.53 12.34
N ASN A 250 17.47 4.40 13.04
CA ASN A 250 17.68 3.69 14.30
C ASN A 250 17.15 4.44 15.55
N SER A 251 16.14 5.27 15.45
CA SER A 251 15.52 5.86 16.63
C SER A 251 14.70 4.81 17.37
N LEU A 252 14.85 4.73 18.70
CA LEU A 252 14.08 3.81 19.56
C LEU A 252 12.56 3.98 19.42
N ILE A 253 12.12 5.06 18.78
CA ILE A 253 10.72 5.34 18.46
C ILE A 253 10.36 4.79 17.06
N THR A 254 11.29 4.76 16.09
CA THR A 254 11.04 4.34 14.71
C THR A 254 10.89 2.83 14.53
N ASN A 255 11.56 2.01 15.34
CA ASN A 255 11.46 0.54 15.26
C ASN A 255 10.09 -0.02 15.73
N LEU A 256 9.23 0.83 16.31
CA LEU A 256 7.90 0.42 16.80
C LEU A 256 6.76 0.70 15.79
N TRP A 257 7.03 1.39 14.67
CA TRP A 257 5.95 2.07 13.95
C TRP A 257 5.32 1.31 12.79
N HIS A 258 5.98 0.39 12.11
CA HIS A 258 5.33 -0.27 10.99
C HIS A 258 5.09 -1.76 11.20
N PHE A 259 6.16 -2.50 11.15
CA PHE A 259 6.07 -3.95 11.10
C PHE A 259 5.73 -4.56 12.46
N ASP A 260 6.42 -4.08 13.50
CA ASP A 260 6.17 -4.52 14.88
C ASP A 260 4.84 -4.00 15.40
N LEU A 261 4.40 -2.81 14.98
CA LEU A 261 3.11 -2.26 15.37
C LEU A 261 1.97 -3.13 14.84
N VAL A 262 1.94 -3.41 13.54
CA VAL A 262 0.90 -4.25 12.93
C VAL A 262 0.90 -5.66 13.51
N LYS A 263 2.08 -6.27 13.72
CA LYS A 263 2.21 -7.56 14.40
C LYS A 263 1.71 -7.54 15.85
N ARG A 264 2.07 -6.49 16.60
CA ARG A 264 1.71 -6.36 18.02
C ARG A 264 0.23 -6.03 18.21
N MET A 265 -0.40 -5.35 17.25
CA MET A 265 -1.81 -5.03 17.32
C MET A 265 -2.72 -6.25 17.35
N LYS A 266 -2.28 -7.41 16.85
CA LYS A 266 -3.09 -8.65 16.81
C LYS A 266 -4.54 -8.37 16.47
N LEU A 267 -4.76 -7.70 15.34
CA LEU A 267 -6.11 -7.33 14.90
C LEU A 267 -6.92 -8.60 14.67
N GLU A 268 -8.14 -8.64 15.18
CA GLU A 268 -9.08 -9.76 14.91
C GLU A 268 -9.42 -9.84 13.43
N ARG A 269 -9.40 -8.68 12.76
CA ARG A 269 -9.54 -8.53 11.32
C ARG A 269 -8.47 -7.57 10.84
N LEU A 270 -7.67 -8.02 9.90
CA LEU A 270 -6.73 -7.13 9.23
C LEU A 270 -7.50 -6.14 8.35
N ILE A 271 -7.05 -4.89 8.34
CA ILE A 271 -7.52 -3.86 7.43
C ILE A 271 -6.37 -3.48 6.48
N PRO A 272 -6.67 -2.95 5.29
CA PRO A 272 -5.65 -2.44 4.39
C PRO A 272 -4.73 -1.42 5.07
N LEU A 273 -3.43 -1.55 4.81
CA LEU A 273 -2.40 -0.67 5.35
C LEU A 273 -1.80 0.17 4.22
N LEU A 274 -2.00 1.47 4.29
CA LEU A 274 -1.36 2.44 3.40
C LEU A 274 -0.07 2.95 4.02
N SER A 275 1.03 2.65 3.39
CA SER A 275 2.37 3.09 3.78
C SER A 275 2.88 4.14 2.81
N CYS A 276 3.28 5.30 3.33
CA CYS A 276 3.95 6.34 2.57
C CYS A 276 5.40 6.40 3.03
N HIS A 277 6.35 6.21 2.12
CA HIS A 277 7.76 6.39 2.43
C HIS A 277 8.15 7.87 2.28
N LYS A 278 8.99 8.40 3.17
CA LYS A 278 9.39 9.82 3.14
C LYS A 278 9.94 10.24 1.76
N ASN A 279 10.75 9.37 1.14
CA ASN A 279 11.32 9.61 -0.18
C ASN A 279 10.26 9.61 -1.30
N SER A 280 9.13 8.94 -1.10
CA SER A 280 8.00 8.92 -2.06
C SER A 280 7.21 10.23 -2.10
N LEU A 281 7.41 11.10 -1.11
CA LEU A 281 6.64 12.34 -0.95
C LEU A 281 7.32 13.54 -1.60
N VAL A 282 8.63 13.47 -1.83
CA VAL A 282 9.46 14.60 -2.32
C VAL A 282 9.56 14.64 -3.87
N LYS A 283 9.23 13.56 -4.56
CA LYS A 283 9.38 13.40 -6.03
C LYS A 283 8.10 13.72 -6.83
N SER A 284 7.30 14.69 -6.42
CA SER A 284 6.12 15.13 -7.22
C SER A 284 6.34 16.50 -7.86
#